data_d8a29b3f05847f42cb3a91f9021446d6
#
_entry.id   d8a29b3f05847f42cb3a91f9021446d6
#
_cell.length_a   1.000
_cell.length_b   1.000
_cell.length_c   1.000
_cell.angle_alpha   90.00
_cell.angle_beta   90.00
_cell.angle_gamma   90.00
#
_symmetry.space_group_name_H-M   'P 1'
#
loop_
_entity.id
_entity.type
_entity.pdbx_description
1 polymer ?
#
loop_
_entity_poly.entity_id
_entity_poly.type
_entity_poly.pdbx_seq_one_letter_code
_entity_poly.pdbx_strand_id
1 'polypeptide(L)'
;EAQDQLVKKSMWMYGGDGWAYDIGYGGLDHVLASGEDVNILVVDTEVYSNTGGQSSKATPFGAVAQFAAAGKRTEKKDLGMLATQYQNVYVASVALGANPAQYIRALREAEAHDGPALIVAYAPCINHGIVKGMAWAQEEAKLAVKSGYWVLYRYDPKLKLEGKNPFVLDFKDPKYDLREFFMGEVRFNSLQRTFPEAAEALLAEARNQCRNRWARYNHLASQDYSRLLDVLEDYPIQNSPDKKAD
;
A
#
# COMPACT_ATOMS: atom_id res chain seq x y z
N GLU A 1 -26.89 -31.26 0.84
CA GLU A 1 -26.57 -32.01 -0.43
C GLU A 1 -26.37 -31.06 -1.64
N ALA A 2 -27.11 -29.96 -1.80
CA ALA A 2 -26.88 -29.01 -2.90
C ALA A 2 -25.75 -28.01 -2.56
N GLN A 3 -25.53 -27.70 -1.29
CA GLN A 3 -24.55 -26.73 -0.83
C GLN A 3 -23.11 -27.18 -1.13
N ASP A 4 -22.83 -28.49 -1.07
CA ASP A 4 -21.52 -29.08 -1.37
C ASP A 4 -21.17 -29.03 -2.88
N GLN A 5 -22.14 -28.68 -3.73
CA GLN A 5 -21.97 -28.52 -5.17
C GLN A 5 -21.72 -27.04 -5.58
N LEU A 6 -21.80 -26.10 -4.63
CA LEU A 6 -21.58 -24.69 -4.92
C LEU A 6 -20.09 -24.37 -4.92
N VAL A 7 -19.61 -23.82 -6.02
CA VAL A 7 -18.25 -23.28 -6.12
C VAL A 7 -18.18 -21.98 -5.29
N LYS A 8 -17.18 -21.84 -4.42
CA LYS A 8 -16.89 -20.61 -3.69
C LYS A 8 -16.74 -19.47 -4.71
N LYS A 9 -17.49 -18.39 -4.55
CA LYS A 9 -17.39 -17.20 -5.39
C LYS A 9 -16.27 -16.31 -4.89
N SER A 10 -15.42 -15.85 -5.79
CA SER A 10 -14.46 -14.80 -5.52
C SER A 10 -15.12 -13.43 -5.65
N MET A 11 -14.99 -12.59 -4.62
CA MET A 11 -15.57 -11.24 -4.60
C MET A 11 -14.45 -10.21 -4.65
N TRP A 12 -14.47 -9.35 -5.69
CA TRP A 12 -13.49 -8.29 -5.89
C TRP A 12 -14.14 -6.91 -5.95
N MET A 13 -13.59 -6.00 -5.16
CA MET A 13 -13.88 -4.57 -5.24
C MET A 13 -12.69 -3.84 -5.89
N TYR A 14 -12.98 -2.99 -6.88
CA TYR A 14 -11.98 -2.18 -7.55
C TYR A 14 -12.27 -0.70 -7.34
N GLY A 15 -11.26 0.09 -6.98
CA GLY A 15 -11.43 1.51 -6.82
C GLY A 15 -10.13 2.29 -6.93
N GLY A 16 -10.26 3.60 -7.17
CA GLY A 16 -9.13 4.53 -7.22
C GLY A 16 -8.73 5.03 -5.82
N ASP A 17 -7.59 5.70 -5.77
CA ASP A 17 -7.04 6.27 -4.53
C ASP A 17 -7.94 7.35 -3.92
N GLY A 18 -8.57 8.21 -4.72
CA GLY A 18 -9.50 9.22 -4.20
C GLY A 18 -10.67 8.60 -3.41
N TRP A 19 -11.20 7.46 -3.89
CA TRP A 19 -12.16 6.69 -3.14
C TRP A 19 -11.55 6.09 -1.86
N ALA A 20 -10.47 5.33 -2.00
CA ALA A 20 -9.93 4.53 -0.90
C ALA A 20 -9.27 5.38 0.20
N TYR A 21 -8.63 6.48 -0.15
CA TYR A 21 -7.90 7.33 0.80
C TYR A 21 -8.77 8.43 1.43
N ASP A 22 -9.81 8.88 0.73
CA ASP A 22 -10.62 10.04 1.10
C ASP A 22 -12.11 9.72 1.21
N ILE A 23 -12.87 9.91 0.11
CA ILE A 23 -14.33 9.96 0.15
C ILE A 23 -15.02 8.64 0.48
N GLY A 24 -14.40 7.51 0.17
CA GLY A 24 -14.91 6.16 0.45
C GLY A 24 -14.21 5.47 1.62
N TYR A 25 -13.26 6.14 2.29
CA TYR A 25 -12.44 5.50 3.34
C TYR A 25 -13.28 4.91 4.48
N GLY A 26 -14.33 5.59 4.92
CA GLY A 26 -15.20 5.06 5.97
C GLY A 26 -15.92 3.76 5.56
N GLY A 27 -16.34 3.64 4.29
CA GLY A 27 -16.88 2.40 3.76
C GLY A 27 -15.83 1.30 3.60
N LEU A 28 -14.64 1.65 3.13
CA LEU A 28 -13.52 0.72 3.05
C LEU A 28 -13.12 0.19 4.42
N ASP A 29 -13.01 1.06 5.41
CA ASP A 29 -12.72 0.73 6.79
C ASP A 29 -13.74 -0.27 7.35
N HIS A 30 -15.04 -0.03 7.10
CA HIS A 30 -16.12 -0.94 7.50
C HIS A 30 -15.98 -2.32 6.85
N VAL A 31 -15.66 -2.40 5.56
CA VAL A 31 -15.44 -3.69 4.88
C VAL A 31 -14.24 -4.43 5.46
N LEU A 32 -13.13 -3.75 5.74
CA LEU A 32 -11.96 -4.36 6.38
C LEU A 32 -12.27 -4.88 7.78
N ALA A 33 -13.16 -4.19 8.51
CA ALA A 33 -13.59 -4.59 9.86
C ALA A 33 -14.61 -5.72 9.86
N SER A 34 -15.29 -5.99 8.73
CA SER A 34 -16.40 -6.96 8.67
C SER A 34 -15.96 -8.41 8.83
N GLY A 35 -14.71 -8.73 8.47
CA GLY A 35 -14.20 -10.09 8.41
C GLY A 35 -14.69 -10.91 7.21
N GLU A 36 -15.50 -10.31 6.32
CA GLU A 36 -16.02 -10.96 5.13
C GLU A 36 -14.91 -11.24 4.10
N ASP A 37 -15.05 -12.34 3.36
CA ASP A 37 -14.10 -12.75 2.33
C ASP A 37 -14.26 -11.89 1.07
N VAL A 38 -13.63 -10.73 1.08
CA VAL A 38 -13.67 -9.73 0.00
C VAL A 38 -12.27 -9.23 -0.33
N ASN A 39 -11.90 -9.37 -1.58
CA ASN A 39 -10.65 -8.84 -2.12
C ASN A 39 -10.84 -7.41 -2.62
N ILE A 40 -9.96 -6.51 -2.23
CA ILE A 40 -10.02 -5.09 -2.59
C ILE A 40 -8.74 -4.71 -3.32
N LEU A 41 -8.88 -4.24 -4.58
CA LEU A 41 -7.76 -3.68 -5.34
C LEU A 41 -7.92 -2.18 -5.48
N VAL A 42 -7.02 -1.44 -4.84
CA VAL A 42 -6.90 0.00 -4.98
C VAL A 42 -5.90 0.33 -6.07
N VAL A 43 -6.37 0.95 -7.14
CA VAL A 43 -5.52 1.49 -8.21
C VAL A 43 -5.06 2.89 -7.79
N ASP A 44 -3.85 2.96 -7.22
CA ASP A 44 -3.30 4.17 -6.63
C ASP A 44 -2.58 5.02 -7.68
N THR A 45 -3.29 6.00 -8.21
CA THR A 45 -2.77 7.01 -9.14
C THR A 45 -2.28 8.26 -8.42
N GLU A 46 -2.35 8.29 -7.08
CA GLU A 46 -1.86 9.37 -6.23
C GLU A 46 -2.53 10.74 -6.46
N VAL A 47 -3.69 10.74 -7.14
CA VAL A 47 -4.44 11.94 -7.50
C VAL A 47 -5.87 11.59 -7.87
N TYR A 48 -6.83 12.49 -7.71
CA TYR A 48 -8.17 12.34 -8.29
C TYR A 48 -8.09 12.42 -9.83
N SER A 49 -7.82 11.29 -10.50
CA SER A 49 -7.58 11.25 -11.95
C SER A 49 -8.81 11.62 -12.76
N ASN A 50 -9.97 11.07 -12.42
CA ASN A 50 -11.20 11.19 -13.22
C ASN A 50 -11.79 12.59 -13.20
N THR A 51 -11.55 13.37 -12.14
CA THR A 51 -12.12 14.71 -11.97
C THR A 51 -11.18 15.83 -12.36
N GLY A 52 -9.95 15.50 -12.77
CA GLY A 52 -9.01 16.48 -13.33
C GLY A 52 -7.77 16.77 -12.51
N GLY A 53 -7.32 15.85 -11.67
CA GLY A 53 -6.00 15.93 -11.03
C GLY A 53 -5.96 16.69 -9.70
N GLN A 54 -7.03 16.62 -8.91
CA GLN A 54 -7.06 17.22 -7.57
C GLN A 54 -6.20 16.42 -6.60
N SER A 55 -5.60 17.12 -5.65
CA SER A 55 -4.84 16.52 -4.56
C SER A 55 -5.75 15.69 -3.65
N SER A 56 -5.29 14.49 -3.29
CA SER A 56 -5.93 13.57 -2.33
C SER A 56 -4.99 13.28 -1.14
N LYS A 57 -5.42 12.46 -0.19
CA LYS A 57 -4.52 11.93 0.85
C LYS A 57 -3.51 10.93 0.30
N ALA A 58 -3.74 10.39 -0.91
CA ALA A 58 -2.77 9.57 -1.63
C ALA A 58 -1.68 10.39 -2.34
N THR A 59 -1.92 11.67 -2.60
CA THR A 59 -0.95 12.53 -3.28
C THR A 59 0.31 12.67 -2.44
N PRO A 60 1.49 12.39 -3.00
CA PRO A 60 2.74 12.41 -2.26
C PRO A 60 3.22 13.84 -1.96
N PHE A 61 4.10 13.94 -0.97
CA PHE A 61 4.76 15.18 -0.63
C PHE A 61 5.55 15.75 -1.82
N GLY A 62 5.43 17.05 -2.05
CA GLY A 62 6.09 17.74 -3.15
C GLY A 62 5.40 17.63 -4.51
N ALA A 63 4.39 16.79 -4.69
CA ALA A 63 3.70 16.71 -5.97
C ALA A 63 2.78 17.91 -6.21
N VAL A 64 2.85 18.49 -7.40
CA VAL A 64 1.90 19.48 -7.89
C VAL A 64 0.61 18.80 -8.33
N ALA A 65 -0.50 19.30 -7.84
CA ALA A 65 -1.84 18.88 -8.22
C ALA A 65 -2.80 20.07 -8.11
N GLN A 66 -4.04 19.94 -8.59
CA GLN A 66 -5.05 20.95 -8.29
C GLN A 66 -5.25 21.02 -6.76
N PHE A 67 -5.37 22.22 -6.22
CA PHE A 67 -5.34 22.57 -4.79
C PHE A 67 -3.97 22.38 -4.10
N ALA A 68 -2.91 22.05 -4.86
CA ALA A 68 -1.54 21.94 -4.39
C ALA A 68 -0.55 22.50 -5.43
N ALA A 69 -0.77 23.69 -5.93
CA ALA A 69 -0.01 24.31 -7.04
C ALA A 69 1.49 24.53 -6.69
N ALA A 70 1.82 24.76 -5.41
CA ALA A 70 3.19 24.93 -4.94
C ALA A 70 3.80 23.62 -4.37
N GLY A 71 3.25 22.47 -4.74
CA GLY A 71 3.59 21.16 -4.22
C GLY A 71 2.91 20.86 -2.88
N LYS A 72 2.41 19.63 -2.72
CA LYS A 72 1.75 19.19 -1.48
C LYS A 72 2.72 19.21 -0.31
N ARG A 73 2.25 19.69 0.85
CA ARG A 73 3.05 19.90 2.07
C ARG A 73 2.77 18.87 3.17
N THR A 74 1.92 17.90 2.92
CA THR A 74 1.60 16.82 3.87
C THR A 74 2.00 15.47 3.29
N GLU A 75 2.33 14.53 4.17
CA GLU A 75 2.67 13.17 3.78
C GLU A 75 1.48 12.44 3.12
N LYS A 76 1.81 11.44 2.31
CA LYS A 76 0.85 10.47 1.80
C LYS A 76 0.36 9.61 2.95
N LYS A 77 -0.96 9.43 3.04
CA LYS A 77 -1.58 8.47 3.97
C LYS A 77 -1.08 7.05 3.65
N ASP A 78 -0.66 6.34 4.67
CA ASP A 78 -0.22 4.96 4.54
C ASP A 78 -1.40 3.99 4.71
N LEU A 79 -2.18 3.83 3.64
CA LEU A 79 -3.41 3.05 3.66
C LEU A 79 -3.17 1.58 4.01
N GLY A 80 -2.10 0.99 3.48
CA GLY A 80 -1.77 -0.40 3.74
C GLY A 80 -1.44 -0.64 5.22
N MET A 81 -0.62 0.23 5.82
CA MET A 81 -0.30 0.10 7.25
C MET A 81 -1.50 0.34 8.17
N LEU A 82 -2.44 1.20 7.80
CA LEU A 82 -3.70 1.34 8.53
C LEU A 82 -4.50 0.04 8.51
N ALA A 83 -4.58 -0.63 7.35
CA ALA A 83 -5.30 -1.90 7.22
C ALA A 83 -4.67 -3.04 8.04
N THR A 84 -3.35 -3.06 8.23
CA THR A 84 -2.69 -4.09 9.06
C THR A 84 -3.10 -4.06 10.54
N GLN A 85 -3.73 -2.98 11.01
CA GLN A 85 -4.20 -2.87 12.40
C GLN A 85 -5.40 -3.77 12.69
N TYR A 86 -6.13 -4.22 11.68
CA TYR A 86 -7.25 -5.17 11.84
C TYR A 86 -6.81 -6.61 12.15
N GLN A 87 -5.53 -6.93 12.11
CA GLN A 87 -4.93 -8.22 12.49
C GLN A 87 -5.34 -9.44 11.62
N ASN A 88 -6.51 -9.40 10.97
CA ASN A 88 -7.06 -10.45 10.10
C ASN A 88 -7.08 -10.06 8.62
N VAL A 89 -6.58 -8.90 8.26
CA VAL A 89 -6.58 -8.40 6.87
C VAL A 89 -5.26 -8.74 6.19
N TYR A 90 -5.34 -9.42 5.04
CA TYR A 90 -4.18 -9.53 4.15
C TYR A 90 -3.91 -8.19 3.47
N VAL A 91 -2.65 -7.75 3.43
CA VAL A 91 -2.30 -6.47 2.79
C VAL A 91 -1.10 -6.63 1.87
N ALA A 92 -1.17 -6.04 0.68
CA ALA A 92 -0.03 -5.97 -0.23
C ALA A 92 0.12 -4.58 -0.87
N SER A 93 1.37 -4.15 -1.01
CA SER A 93 1.77 -3.00 -1.82
C SER A 93 2.52 -3.50 -3.04
N VAL A 94 2.01 -3.21 -4.22
CA VAL A 94 2.48 -3.80 -5.48
C VAL A 94 2.70 -2.74 -6.56
N ALA A 95 3.51 -3.07 -7.57
CA ALA A 95 3.70 -2.26 -8.78
C ALA A 95 3.98 -3.19 -9.96
N LEU A 96 3.05 -3.31 -10.90
CA LEU A 96 3.12 -4.25 -12.01
C LEU A 96 4.40 -4.06 -12.85
N GLY A 97 4.75 -2.83 -13.20
CA GLY A 97 5.94 -2.52 -13.99
C GLY A 97 7.27 -2.83 -13.29
N ALA A 98 7.27 -2.87 -11.95
CA ALA A 98 8.47 -3.15 -11.18
C ALA A 98 8.69 -4.65 -10.94
N ASN A 99 7.63 -5.36 -10.54
CA ASN A 99 7.69 -6.79 -10.23
C ASN A 99 6.38 -7.52 -10.55
N PRO A 100 6.18 -7.97 -11.80
CA PRO A 100 4.97 -8.71 -12.19
C PRO A 100 4.76 -10.01 -11.39
N ALA A 101 5.84 -10.68 -11.03
CA ALA A 101 5.76 -11.93 -10.27
C ALA A 101 5.23 -11.69 -8.83
N GLN A 102 5.67 -10.62 -8.17
CA GLN A 102 5.17 -10.21 -6.86
C GLN A 102 3.70 -9.79 -6.95
N TYR A 103 3.34 -9.07 -8.01
CA TYR A 103 1.95 -8.66 -8.25
C TYR A 103 1.01 -9.86 -8.35
N ILE A 104 1.35 -10.85 -9.19
CA ILE A 104 0.55 -12.09 -9.35
C ILE A 104 0.51 -12.90 -8.05
N ARG A 105 1.63 -12.95 -7.31
CA ARG A 105 1.69 -13.62 -6.01
C ARG A 105 0.72 -12.97 -5.02
N ALA A 106 0.72 -11.65 -4.92
CA ALA A 106 -0.18 -10.92 -4.03
C ALA A 106 -1.65 -11.18 -4.35
N LEU A 107 -2.03 -11.23 -5.65
CA LEU A 107 -3.39 -11.60 -6.05
C LEU A 107 -3.78 -13.01 -5.61
N ARG A 108 -2.87 -13.99 -5.78
CA ARG A 108 -3.12 -15.38 -5.38
C ARG A 108 -3.21 -15.55 -3.86
N GLU A 109 -2.36 -14.85 -3.12
CA GLU A 109 -2.38 -14.87 -1.66
C GLU A 109 -3.66 -14.22 -1.12
N ALA A 110 -4.13 -13.13 -1.74
CA ALA A 110 -5.41 -12.49 -1.41
C ALA A 110 -6.59 -13.44 -1.65
N GLU A 111 -6.65 -14.12 -2.80
CA GLU A 111 -7.68 -15.13 -3.11
C GLU A 111 -7.68 -16.33 -2.16
N ALA A 112 -6.51 -16.70 -1.65
CA ALA A 112 -6.36 -17.82 -0.71
C ALA A 112 -6.59 -17.40 0.76
N HIS A 113 -6.75 -16.11 1.02
CA HIS A 113 -6.99 -15.59 2.35
C HIS A 113 -8.49 -15.69 2.69
N ASP A 114 -8.82 -16.31 3.84
CA ASP A 114 -10.19 -16.33 4.35
C ASP A 114 -10.42 -15.07 5.20
N GLY A 115 -10.95 -14.03 4.57
CA GLY A 115 -11.17 -12.73 5.17
C GLY A 115 -10.83 -11.58 4.22
N PRO A 116 -10.92 -10.33 4.69
CA PRO A 116 -10.68 -9.19 3.83
C PRO A 116 -9.22 -9.12 3.38
N ALA A 117 -9.01 -8.80 2.10
CA ALA A 117 -7.69 -8.57 1.52
C ALA A 117 -7.63 -7.20 0.85
N LEU A 118 -6.57 -6.44 1.10
CA LEU A 118 -6.32 -5.13 0.51
C LEU A 118 -5.03 -5.12 -0.28
N ILE A 119 -5.13 -4.89 -1.59
CA ILE A 119 -3.97 -4.70 -2.46
C ILE A 119 -3.93 -3.25 -2.93
N VAL A 120 -2.84 -2.55 -2.64
CA VAL A 120 -2.59 -1.19 -3.11
C VAL A 120 -1.59 -1.23 -4.25
N ALA A 121 -2.06 -0.95 -5.46
CA ALA A 121 -1.30 -1.06 -6.68
C ALA A 121 -0.90 0.33 -7.21
N TYR A 122 0.40 0.61 -7.26
CA TYR A 122 0.89 1.83 -7.91
C TYR A 122 0.54 1.84 -9.39
N ALA A 123 -0.12 2.89 -9.83
CA ALA A 123 -0.59 3.05 -11.20
C ALA A 123 -0.21 4.42 -11.76
N PRO A 124 0.80 4.52 -12.63
CA PRO A 124 1.11 5.77 -13.31
C PRO A 124 -0.08 6.30 -14.10
N CYS A 125 -0.33 7.60 -13.98
CA CYS A 125 -1.45 8.31 -14.57
C CYS A 125 -0.96 9.41 -15.53
N ILE A 126 -1.81 9.82 -16.47
CA ILE A 126 -1.49 10.95 -17.36
C ILE A 126 -1.26 12.24 -16.56
N ASN A 127 -1.92 12.39 -15.41
CA ASN A 127 -1.74 13.55 -14.51
C ASN A 127 -0.35 13.60 -13.86
N HIS A 128 0.43 12.50 -13.86
CA HIS A 128 1.83 12.54 -13.44
C HIS A 128 2.69 13.33 -14.42
N GLY A 129 2.30 13.34 -15.70
CA GLY A 129 3.06 14.00 -16.76
C GLY A 129 4.41 13.33 -16.98
N ILE A 130 4.41 12.01 -17.23
CA ILE A 130 5.64 11.28 -17.55
C ILE A 130 6.31 11.91 -18.76
N VAL A 131 7.51 12.45 -18.58
CA VAL A 131 8.23 13.23 -19.60
C VAL A 131 8.47 12.42 -20.88
N LYS A 132 8.73 11.13 -20.74
CA LYS A 132 8.90 10.19 -21.86
C LYS A 132 7.59 9.76 -22.51
N GLY A 133 6.45 10.15 -21.93
CA GLY A 133 5.10 9.76 -22.37
C GLY A 133 4.61 8.46 -21.73
N MET A 134 3.30 8.22 -21.83
CA MET A 134 2.62 7.11 -21.16
C MET A 134 3.05 5.71 -21.65
N ALA A 135 3.64 5.59 -22.83
CA ALA A 135 4.24 4.33 -23.28
C ALA A 135 5.36 3.82 -22.33
N TRP A 136 5.94 4.71 -21.52
CA TRP A 136 6.98 4.40 -20.53
C TRP A 136 6.43 4.26 -19.11
N ALA A 137 5.11 4.18 -18.93
CA ALA A 137 4.48 4.09 -17.61
C ALA A 137 5.00 2.93 -16.75
N GLN A 138 5.25 1.76 -17.36
CA GLN A 138 5.77 0.60 -16.63
C GLN A 138 7.24 0.79 -16.20
N GLU A 139 8.05 1.43 -17.03
CA GLU A 139 9.44 1.77 -16.65
C GLU A 139 9.46 2.85 -15.56
N GLU A 140 8.54 3.80 -15.59
CA GLU A 140 8.39 4.81 -14.54
C GLU A 140 7.97 4.17 -13.21
N ALA A 141 7.02 3.22 -13.22
CA ALA A 141 6.66 2.43 -12.05
C ALA A 141 7.85 1.64 -11.48
N LYS A 142 8.69 1.09 -12.36
CA LYS A 142 9.92 0.41 -11.96
C LYS A 142 10.94 1.37 -11.35
N LEU A 143 11.06 2.57 -11.88
CA LEU A 143 11.94 3.60 -11.34
C LEU A 143 11.45 4.08 -9.97
N ALA A 144 10.12 4.25 -9.78
CA ALA A 144 9.51 4.56 -8.49
C ALA A 144 9.90 3.54 -7.41
N VAL A 145 9.90 2.24 -7.74
CA VAL A 145 10.33 1.20 -6.78
C VAL A 145 11.83 1.23 -6.56
N LYS A 146 12.63 1.33 -7.62
CA LYS A 146 14.10 1.33 -7.52
C LYS A 146 14.66 2.53 -6.74
N SER A 147 13.96 3.66 -6.75
CA SER A 147 14.33 4.86 -5.98
C SER A 147 13.86 4.83 -4.52
N GLY A 148 13.13 3.79 -4.12
CA GLY A 148 12.52 3.70 -2.78
C GLY A 148 11.30 4.60 -2.57
N TYR A 149 10.83 5.23 -3.65
CA TYR A 149 9.61 6.03 -3.63
C TYR A 149 8.37 5.16 -3.39
N TRP A 150 8.26 4.02 -4.07
CA TRP A 150 7.23 3.02 -3.83
C TRP A 150 7.86 1.75 -3.27
N VAL A 151 7.32 1.23 -2.15
CA VAL A 151 7.89 0.05 -1.47
C VAL A 151 6.98 -1.15 -1.68
N LEU A 152 7.55 -2.24 -2.19
CA LEU A 152 6.83 -3.49 -2.38
C LEU A 152 6.89 -4.32 -1.10
N TYR A 153 5.73 -4.71 -0.58
CA TYR A 153 5.61 -5.58 0.58
C TYR A 153 4.32 -6.40 0.54
N ARG A 154 4.28 -7.43 1.36
CA ARG A 154 3.09 -8.22 1.68
C ARG A 154 3.01 -8.41 3.18
N TYR A 155 1.79 -8.41 3.70
CA TYR A 155 1.48 -8.72 5.08
C TYR A 155 0.41 -9.82 5.09
N ASP A 156 0.80 -11.00 5.56
CA ASP A 156 -0.10 -12.14 5.73
C ASP A 156 -0.28 -12.43 7.22
N PRO A 157 -1.44 -12.13 7.80
CA PRO A 157 -1.67 -12.33 9.22
C PRO A 157 -1.59 -13.81 9.66
N LYS A 158 -1.83 -14.76 8.74
CA LYS A 158 -1.75 -16.21 9.04
C LYS A 158 -0.35 -16.64 9.44
N LEU A 159 0.69 -15.99 8.96
CA LEU A 159 2.09 -16.30 9.29
C LEU A 159 2.40 -16.15 10.79
N LYS A 160 1.67 -15.28 11.51
CA LYS A 160 1.82 -15.14 12.96
C LYS A 160 1.48 -16.44 13.68
N LEU A 161 0.47 -17.18 13.20
CA LEU A 161 0.04 -18.45 13.77
C LEU A 161 1.06 -19.58 13.52
N GLU A 162 2.02 -19.33 12.63
CA GLU A 162 3.13 -20.23 12.33
C GLU A 162 4.44 -19.78 13.01
N GLY A 163 4.40 -18.78 13.90
CA GLY A 163 5.59 -18.18 14.51
C GLY A 163 6.48 -17.43 13.51
N LYS A 164 5.95 -17.07 12.36
CA LYS A 164 6.67 -16.36 11.30
C LYS A 164 6.27 -14.89 11.26
N ASN A 165 7.21 -14.04 10.80
CA ASN A 165 6.91 -12.63 10.61
C ASN A 165 5.84 -12.46 9.49
N PRO A 166 4.71 -11.81 9.79
CA PRO A 166 3.65 -11.57 8.82
C PRO A 166 4.06 -10.55 7.74
N PHE A 167 5.03 -9.68 8.01
CA PHE A 167 5.47 -8.62 7.11
C PHE A 167 6.66 -9.06 6.28
N VAL A 168 6.45 -9.19 4.97
CA VAL A 168 7.47 -9.56 3.98
C VAL A 168 7.80 -8.36 3.11
N LEU A 169 9.04 -7.88 3.20
CA LEU A 169 9.55 -6.82 2.35
C LEU A 169 10.09 -7.42 1.05
N ASP A 170 9.38 -7.19 -0.06
CA ASP A 170 9.68 -7.79 -1.37
C ASP A 170 10.73 -7.01 -2.17
N PHE A 171 11.11 -5.82 -1.74
CA PHE A 171 12.18 -5.01 -2.32
C PHE A 171 13.00 -4.36 -1.21
N LYS A 172 14.29 -4.71 -1.13
CA LYS A 172 15.14 -4.38 0.02
C LYS A 172 16.21 -3.31 -0.22
N ASP A 173 16.46 -2.96 -1.49
CA ASP A 173 17.66 -2.21 -1.86
C ASP A 173 17.37 -1.10 -2.88
N PRO A 174 16.88 0.08 -2.44
CA PRO A 174 16.75 1.22 -3.33
C PRO A 174 18.15 1.65 -3.82
N LYS A 175 18.33 1.67 -5.15
CA LYS A 175 19.65 1.93 -5.80
C LYS A 175 19.69 3.20 -6.62
N TYR A 176 18.53 3.81 -6.87
CA TYR A 176 18.41 5.00 -7.69
C TYR A 176 18.18 6.24 -6.84
N ASP A 177 18.71 7.37 -7.28
CA ASP A 177 18.39 8.65 -6.66
C ASP A 177 16.92 9.01 -6.91
N LEU A 178 16.23 9.39 -5.85
CA LEU A 178 14.86 9.88 -5.91
C LEU A 178 14.72 11.07 -6.89
N ARG A 179 15.77 11.87 -7.06
CA ARG A 179 15.79 12.97 -8.02
C ARG A 179 15.56 12.49 -9.45
N GLU A 180 16.14 11.36 -9.85
CA GLU A 180 15.96 10.82 -11.20
C GLU A 180 14.49 10.49 -11.48
N PHE A 181 13.81 9.88 -10.50
CA PHE A 181 12.38 9.62 -10.58
C PHE A 181 11.58 10.93 -10.65
N PHE A 182 11.87 11.90 -9.77
CA PHE A 182 11.17 13.19 -9.75
C PHE A 182 11.34 13.99 -11.04
N MET A 183 12.50 13.92 -11.68
CA MET A 183 12.74 14.56 -12.97
C MET A 183 11.99 13.89 -14.12
N GLY A 184 11.61 12.64 -13.97
CA GLY A 184 10.80 11.88 -14.93
C GLY A 184 9.33 12.30 -14.99
N GLU A 185 8.81 13.04 -14.00
CA GLU A 185 7.39 13.41 -13.91
C GLU A 185 7.18 14.92 -13.76
N VAL A 186 6.29 15.48 -14.57
CA VAL A 186 5.99 16.92 -14.57
C VAL A 186 5.41 17.40 -13.24
N ARG A 187 4.64 16.56 -12.53
CA ARG A 187 4.09 16.88 -11.20
C ARG A 187 5.15 17.22 -10.15
N PHE A 188 6.40 16.83 -10.36
CA PHE A 188 7.52 17.19 -9.50
C PHE A 188 8.47 18.21 -10.15
N ASN A 189 8.87 17.95 -11.41
CA ASN A 189 9.90 18.76 -12.04
C ASN A 189 9.43 20.18 -12.41
N SER A 190 8.12 20.41 -12.56
CA SER A 190 7.57 21.74 -12.82
C SER A 190 7.90 22.76 -11.74
N LEU A 191 8.04 22.34 -10.49
CA LEU A 191 8.40 23.20 -9.37
C LEU A 191 9.77 23.84 -9.53
N GLN A 192 10.70 23.18 -10.22
CA GLN A 192 12.03 23.77 -10.46
C GLN A 192 11.97 25.06 -11.31
N ARG A 193 10.94 25.20 -12.16
CA ARG A 193 10.72 26.40 -12.94
C ARG A 193 9.85 27.43 -12.23
N THR A 194 8.84 26.97 -11.47
CA THR A 194 7.83 27.85 -10.85
C THR A 194 8.23 28.30 -9.44
N PHE A 195 8.90 27.44 -8.68
CA PHE A 195 9.30 27.69 -7.29
C PHE A 195 10.65 27.00 -6.98
N PRO A 196 11.76 27.44 -7.60
CA PRO A 196 13.05 26.73 -7.56
C PRO A 196 13.60 26.53 -6.13
N GLU A 197 13.52 27.53 -5.27
CA GLU A 197 13.97 27.42 -3.87
C GLU A 197 13.13 26.39 -3.09
N ALA A 198 11.81 26.39 -3.29
CA ALA A 198 10.92 25.44 -2.67
C ALA A 198 11.12 24.01 -3.21
N ALA A 199 11.45 23.87 -4.50
CA ALA A 199 11.64 22.56 -5.15
C ALA A 199 12.75 21.74 -4.50
N GLU A 200 13.89 22.35 -4.20
CA GLU A 200 15.00 21.65 -3.53
C GLU A 200 14.66 21.26 -2.08
N ALA A 201 14.02 22.13 -1.33
CA ALA A 201 13.56 21.83 0.02
C ALA A 201 12.53 20.70 0.03
N LEU A 202 11.59 20.69 -0.94
CA LEU A 202 10.60 19.64 -1.07
C LEU A 202 11.20 18.30 -1.47
N LEU A 203 12.19 18.29 -2.36
CA LEU A 203 12.89 17.06 -2.72
C LEU A 203 13.69 16.51 -1.53
N ALA A 204 14.35 17.36 -0.78
CA ALA A 204 15.10 16.95 0.42
C ALA A 204 14.16 16.30 1.47
N GLU A 205 13.01 16.91 1.71
CA GLU A 205 12.00 16.37 2.63
C GLU A 205 11.38 15.08 2.09
N ALA A 206 11.04 14.99 0.80
CA ALA A 206 10.55 13.76 0.17
C ALA A 206 11.56 12.60 0.33
N ARG A 207 12.86 12.87 0.20
CA ARG A 207 13.91 11.87 0.49
C ARG A 207 13.88 11.40 1.94
N ASN A 208 13.71 12.32 2.89
CA ASN A 208 13.60 11.98 4.31
C ASN A 208 12.40 11.08 4.57
N GLN A 209 11.26 11.39 3.98
CA GLN A 209 10.04 10.58 4.13
C GLN A 209 10.20 9.18 3.51
N CYS A 210 10.77 9.08 2.31
CA CYS A 210 11.09 7.78 1.70
C CYS A 210 12.03 6.96 2.58
N ARG A 211 13.09 7.57 3.10
CA ARG A 211 14.05 6.92 4.01
C ARG A 211 13.40 6.46 5.31
N ASN A 212 12.59 7.30 5.94
CA ASN A 212 11.90 6.97 7.17
C ASN A 212 10.88 5.84 6.97
N ARG A 213 10.13 5.86 5.87
CA ARG A 213 9.20 4.79 5.50
C ARG A 213 9.93 3.48 5.24
N TRP A 214 11.04 3.52 4.49
CA TRP A 214 11.86 2.35 4.24
C TRP A 214 12.44 1.77 5.55
N ALA A 215 12.98 2.62 6.43
CA ALA A 215 13.52 2.20 7.71
C ALA A 215 12.45 1.53 8.59
N ARG A 216 11.25 2.11 8.65
CA ARG A 216 10.09 1.54 9.37
C ARG A 216 9.71 0.16 8.82
N TYR A 217 9.60 0.02 7.50
CA TYR A 217 9.23 -1.26 6.89
C TYR A 217 10.32 -2.32 7.02
N ASN A 218 11.57 -1.91 6.91
CA ASN A 218 12.70 -2.82 7.15
C ASN A 218 12.74 -3.29 8.62
N HIS A 219 12.43 -2.40 9.56
CA HIS A 219 12.28 -2.78 10.96
C HIS A 219 11.14 -3.79 11.15
N LEU A 220 9.96 -3.55 10.57
CA LEU A 220 8.85 -4.52 10.62
C LEU A 220 9.24 -5.87 10.03
N ALA A 221 9.94 -5.88 8.88
CA ALA A 221 10.40 -7.11 8.24
C ALA A 221 11.48 -7.86 9.04
N SER A 222 12.16 -7.21 9.98
CA SER A 222 13.19 -7.81 10.84
C SER A 222 12.68 -8.34 12.19
N GLN A 223 11.38 -8.16 12.48
CA GLN A 223 10.79 -8.62 13.75
C GLN A 223 10.82 -10.15 13.84
N ASP A 224 11.16 -10.66 15.02
CA ASP A 224 11.11 -12.08 15.33
C ASP A 224 9.77 -12.45 15.98
N TYR A 225 9.07 -13.37 15.35
CA TYR A 225 7.78 -13.89 15.81
C TYR A 225 7.89 -15.34 16.36
N SER A 226 9.08 -15.93 16.40
CA SER A 226 9.25 -17.33 16.83
C SER A 226 8.76 -17.60 18.25
N ARG A 227 8.86 -16.60 19.13
CA ARG A 227 8.39 -16.69 20.52
C ARG A 227 6.94 -16.28 20.74
N LEU A 228 6.24 -15.85 19.70
CA LEU A 228 4.85 -15.41 19.86
C LEU A 228 3.95 -16.56 20.31
N LEU A 229 4.18 -17.78 19.81
CA LEU A 229 3.42 -18.96 20.17
C LEU A 229 3.64 -19.33 21.63
N ASP A 230 4.88 -19.28 22.10
CA ASP A 230 5.23 -19.56 23.52
C ASP A 230 4.49 -18.58 24.46
N VAL A 231 4.47 -17.29 24.11
CA VAL A 231 3.75 -16.27 24.88
C VAL A 231 2.23 -16.49 24.89
N LEU A 232 1.67 -16.98 23.78
CA LEU A 232 0.25 -17.30 23.69
C LEU A 232 -0.11 -18.55 24.52
N GLU A 233 0.77 -19.56 24.58
CA GLU A 233 0.60 -20.76 25.43
C GLU A 233 0.71 -20.39 26.91
N ASP A 234 1.61 -19.51 27.29
CA ASP A 234 1.82 -19.05 28.67
C ASP A 234 0.72 -18.04 29.13
N TYR A 235 -0.12 -17.53 28.24
CA TYR A 235 -1.18 -16.59 28.61
C TYR A 235 -2.27 -17.33 29.42
N PRO A 236 -2.48 -17.01 30.70
CA PRO A 236 -3.43 -17.70 31.55
C PRO A 236 -4.86 -17.43 31.09
N ILE A 237 -5.36 -18.23 30.17
CA ILE A 237 -6.79 -18.27 29.87
C ILE A 237 -7.43 -18.85 31.11
N GLN A 238 -8.07 -18.06 31.94
CA GLN A 238 -8.99 -18.59 32.96
C GLN A 238 -10.05 -19.36 32.19
N ASN A 239 -9.96 -20.69 32.27
CA ASN A 239 -10.99 -21.58 31.76
C ASN A 239 -12.32 -21.07 32.30
N SER A 240 -13.23 -20.62 31.45
CA SER A 240 -14.61 -20.37 31.85
C SER A 240 -15.10 -21.59 32.59
N PRO A 241 -15.67 -21.47 33.80
CA PRO A 241 -16.20 -22.62 34.48
C PRO A 241 -17.19 -23.27 33.53
N ASP A 242 -16.99 -24.57 33.28
CA ASP A 242 -17.88 -25.39 32.51
C ASP A 242 -19.33 -25.04 32.85
N LYS A 243 -20.10 -24.62 31.83
CA LYS A 243 -21.54 -24.63 31.95
C LYS A 243 -21.91 -26.07 32.20
N LYS A 244 -22.07 -26.43 33.49
CA LYS A 244 -22.77 -27.67 33.87
C LYS A 244 -24.14 -27.56 33.19
N ALA A 245 -24.39 -28.49 32.30
CA ALA A 245 -25.70 -28.78 31.80
C ALA A 245 -26.59 -29.17 32.97
N ASP A 246 -27.66 -28.45 33.22
CA ASP A 246 -28.87 -28.90 33.86
C ASP A 246 -29.97 -28.98 32.82
#